data_5db507a16fd75a8f9c683304bb4b8a44
#
_entry.id   5db507a16fd75a8f9c683304bb4b8a44
#
_cell.length_a   1.000
_cell.length_b   1.000
_cell.length_c   1.000
_cell.angle_alpha   90.00
_cell.angle_beta   90.00
_cell.angle_gamma   90.00
#
_symmetry.space_group_name_H-M   'P 1'
#
loop_
_entity.id
_entity.type
_entity.pdbx_description
1 polymer ?
#
loop_
_entity_poly.entity_id
_entity_poly.type
_entity_poly.pdbx_seq_one_letter_code
_entity_poly.pdbx_strand_id
1 'polypeptide(L)'
;AQQARQEAGDIPLLYTEWNVNPTCTAPLHDTTQSSSYIVKHVMDCQYLMEGCSFWCFSDIFEESTFLPQPFTGSFGLMNIYGIPKPSYWAFYLLKLLGDERYILPTTHEDVELAAFRSADEIQLLVYHQSYVMREGAAEPVQITLQTGREIQSVRRWRIDRTHGNPLPLWKELG
;
A
#
# COMPACT_ATOMS: atom_id res chain seq x y z
N ALA A 1 16.32 -2.70 4.07
CA ALA A 1 16.67 -1.82 2.95
C ALA A 1 17.87 -0.92 3.29
N GLN A 2 17.84 -0.13 4.37
CA GLN A 2 18.92 0.80 4.74
C GLN A 2 20.28 0.11 4.88
N GLN A 3 20.34 -1.00 5.63
CA GLN A 3 21.58 -1.76 5.79
C GLN A 3 22.11 -2.27 4.45
N ALA A 4 21.25 -2.85 3.60
CA ALA A 4 21.64 -3.32 2.28
C ALA A 4 22.18 -2.17 1.40
N ARG A 5 21.56 -0.98 1.47
CA ARG A 5 22.07 0.21 0.74
C ARG A 5 23.44 0.64 1.24
N GLN A 6 23.69 0.62 2.55
CA GLN A 6 24.98 0.94 3.13
C GLN A 6 26.09 -0.03 2.68
N GLU A 7 25.76 -1.33 2.66
CA GLU A 7 26.71 -2.38 2.23
C GLU A 7 26.98 -2.35 0.72
N ALA A 8 25.97 -2.06 -0.09
CA ALA A 8 26.08 -2.03 -1.54
C ALA A 8 26.80 -0.76 -2.07
N GLY A 9 26.89 0.33 -1.27
CA GLY A 9 27.48 1.58 -1.74
C GLY A 9 26.74 2.13 -2.96
N ASP A 10 27.38 2.25 -4.12
CA ASP A 10 26.79 2.78 -5.36
C ASP A 10 26.23 1.68 -6.29
N ILE A 11 26.29 0.41 -5.86
CA ILE A 11 25.75 -0.71 -6.66
C ILE A 11 24.23 -0.63 -6.67
N PRO A 12 23.57 -0.70 -7.86
CA PRO A 12 22.11 -0.73 -7.94
C PRO A 12 21.50 -1.87 -7.12
N LEU A 13 20.48 -1.55 -6.32
CA LEU A 13 19.75 -2.53 -5.53
C LEU A 13 18.36 -2.79 -6.13
N LEU A 14 18.06 -4.07 -6.34
CA LEU A 14 16.75 -4.52 -6.78
C LEU A 14 16.21 -5.53 -5.77
N TYR A 15 15.00 -5.27 -5.27
CA TYR A 15 14.20 -6.29 -4.60
C TYR A 15 13.40 -7.03 -5.66
N THR A 16 13.82 -8.24 -5.99
CA THR A 16 13.21 -9.02 -7.06
C THR A 16 11.93 -9.73 -6.65
N GLU A 17 11.70 -9.84 -5.34
CA GLU A 17 10.52 -10.50 -4.79
C GLU A 17 10.26 -10.03 -3.34
N TRP A 18 9.04 -9.57 -3.06
CA TRP A 18 8.59 -9.25 -1.71
C TRP A 18 7.07 -9.30 -1.59
N ASN A 19 6.58 -9.51 -0.37
CA ASN A 19 5.17 -9.41 0.01
C ASN A 19 5.06 -9.00 1.48
N VAL A 20 3.84 -8.81 1.95
CA VAL A 20 3.51 -8.40 3.32
C VAL A 20 3.85 -9.52 4.32
N ASN A 21 3.72 -10.77 3.90
CA ASN A 21 3.99 -11.97 4.69
C ASN A 21 4.52 -13.09 3.77
N PRO A 22 5.51 -13.89 4.17
CA PRO A 22 6.07 -14.95 3.35
C PRO A 22 5.19 -16.22 3.26
N THR A 23 4.10 -16.30 4.02
CA THR A 23 3.23 -17.48 4.03
C THR A 23 2.12 -17.35 3.01
N CYS A 24 2.02 -18.29 2.07
CA CYS A 24 1.06 -18.28 0.97
C CYS A 24 -0.42 -18.18 1.39
N THR A 25 -0.78 -18.60 2.59
CA THR A 25 -2.16 -18.61 3.08
C THR A 25 -2.37 -17.65 4.26
N ALA A 26 -1.59 -16.59 4.33
CA ALA A 26 -1.74 -15.60 5.39
C ALA A 26 -2.98 -14.71 5.15
N PRO A 27 -4.00 -14.73 6.02
CA PRO A 27 -5.22 -13.92 5.84
C PRO A 27 -4.96 -12.43 5.64
N LEU A 28 -3.81 -11.95 6.10
CA LEU A 28 -3.34 -10.58 5.97
C LEU A 28 -3.33 -10.09 4.50
N HIS A 29 -2.99 -10.98 3.54
CA HIS A 29 -2.90 -10.63 2.12
C HIS A 29 -4.24 -10.14 1.53
N ASP A 30 -5.36 -10.55 2.12
CA ASP A 30 -6.70 -10.18 1.66
C ASP A 30 -7.28 -8.96 2.39
N THR A 31 -6.52 -8.33 3.30
CA THR A 31 -7.00 -7.24 4.16
C THR A 31 -6.44 -5.88 3.77
N THR A 32 -7.07 -4.81 4.28
CA THR A 32 -6.59 -3.43 4.10
C THR A 32 -5.23 -3.17 4.75
N GLN A 33 -4.81 -3.99 5.70
CA GLN A 33 -3.50 -3.89 6.31
C GLN A 33 -2.38 -4.19 5.30
N SER A 34 -2.64 -5.05 4.29
CA SER A 34 -1.68 -5.27 3.21
C SER A 34 -1.47 -3.99 2.39
N SER A 35 -2.53 -3.21 2.15
CA SER A 35 -2.41 -1.96 1.38
C SER A 35 -1.59 -0.91 2.10
N SER A 36 -1.81 -0.70 3.39
CA SER A 36 -1.03 0.27 4.18
C SER A 36 0.43 -0.15 4.34
N TYR A 37 0.69 -1.45 4.49
CA TYR A 37 2.05 -1.99 4.51
C TYR A 37 2.78 -1.74 3.19
N ILE A 38 2.13 -1.99 2.04
CA ILE A 38 2.69 -1.73 0.71
C ILE A 38 3.06 -0.26 0.56
N VAL A 39 2.14 0.65 0.92
CA VAL A 39 2.38 2.09 0.85
C VAL A 39 3.58 2.47 1.69
N LYS A 40 3.62 2.04 2.96
CA LYS A 40 4.76 2.31 3.84
C LYS A 40 6.06 1.76 3.28
N HIS A 41 6.06 0.51 2.83
CA HIS A 41 7.27 -0.10 2.26
C HIS A 41 7.79 0.68 1.06
N VAL A 42 6.93 1.06 0.12
CA VAL A 42 7.32 1.84 -1.05
C VAL A 42 7.84 3.22 -0.64
N MET A 43 7.17 3.90 0.32
CA MET A 43 7.62 5.21 0.80
C MET A 43 8.97 5.15 1.52
N ASP A 44 9.23 4.11 2.30
CA ASP A 44 10.48 3.93 3.04
C ASP A 44 11.66 3.52 2.13
N CYS A 45 11.37 2.83 1.03
CA CYS A 45 12.38 2.27 0.13
C CYS A 45 12.67 3.13 -1.11
N GLN A 46 11.88 4.15 -1.37
CA GLN A 46 11.89 4.94 -2.61
C GLN A 46 13.26 5.46 -3.04
N TYR A 47 14.16 5.78 -2.08
CA TYR A 47 15.50 6.30 -2.38
C TYR A 47 16.62 5.31 -2.02
N LEU A 48 16.26 4.09 -1.64
CA LEU A 48 17.22 3.09 -1.19
C LEU A 48 17.47 2.02 -2.24
N MET A 49 16.57 1.88 -3.20
CA MET A 49 16.67 0.87 -4.25
C MET A 49 16.06 1.38 -5.57
N GLU A 50 16.55 0.84 -6.66
CA GLU A 50 16.14 1.20 -8.03
C GLU A 50 14.82 0.54 -8.43
N GLY A 51 14.44 -0.54 -7.77
CA GLY A 51 13.17 -1.20 -8.02
C GLY A 51 12.85 -2.29 -7.02
N CYS A 52 11.56 -2.61 -6.93
CA CYS A 52 11.06 -3.70 -6.11
C CYS A 52 9.86 -4.37 -6.80
N SER A 53 9.89 -5.69 -6.93
CA SER A 53 8.84 -6.49 -7.56
C SER A 53 7.99 -7.17 -6.52
N PHE A 54 6.70 -6.82 -6.49
CA PHE A 54 5.75 -7.43 -5.58
C PHE A 54 5.37 -8.84 -6.04
N TRP A 55 5.39 -9.80 -5.14
CA TRP A 55 5.00 -11.17 -5.38
C TRP A 55 3.59 -11.44 -4.86
N CYS A 56 2.54 -11.63 -5.70
CA CYS A 56 2.61 -11.58 -7.15
C CYS A 56 1.36 -10.88 -7.71
N PHE A 57 1.13 -10.94 -9.03
CA PHE A 57 0.02 -10.23 -9.66
C PHE A 57 -1.34 -10.87 -9.38
N SER A 58 -1.44 -12.21 -9.35
CA SER A 58 -2.70 -12.94 -9.25
C SER A 58 -2.59 -14.14 -8.33
N ASP A 59 -3.70 -14.51 -7.69
CA ASP A 59 -3.84 -15.76 -6.95
C ASP A 59 -3.96 -16.99 -7.86
N ILE A 60 -4.02 -16.80 -9.19
CA ILE A 60 -3.85 -17.88 -10.15
C ILE A 60 -2.36 -18.19 -10.23
N PHE A 61 -1.88 -18.89 -9.23
CA PHE A 61 -0.49 -19.20 -9.06
C PHE A 61 -0.34 -20.47 -8.21
N GLU A 62 0.25 -21.50 -8.82
CA GLU A 62 0.47 -22.80 -8.19
C GLU A 62 1.92 -22.93 -7.70
N GLU A 63 2.22 -22.42 -6.53
CA GLU A 63 3.53 -22.64 -5.91
C GLU A 63 3.54 -23.93 -5.10
N SER A 64 2.49 -24.17 -4.33
CA SER A 64 2.36 -25.37 -3.50
C SER A 64 0.99 -26.03 -3.65
N THR A 65 -0.08 -25.26 -3.69
CA THR A 65 -1.45 -25.77 -3.79
C THR A 65 -2.35 -24.71 -4.42
N PHE A 66 -3.07 -25.07 -5.47
CA PHE A 66 -4.14 -24.21 -5.99
C PHE A 66 -5.33 -24.23 -5.02
N LEU A 67 -5.67 -23.08 -4.48
CA LEU A 67 -6.79 -22.91 -3.57
C LEU A 67 -8.02 -22.41 -4.35
N PRO A 68 -9.12 -23.18 -4.41
CA PRO A 68 -10.25 -22.88 -5.28
C PRO A 68 -11.17 -21.76 -4.75
N GLN A 69 -10.84 -21.16 -3.61
CA GLN A 69 -11.64 -20.11 -3.00
C GLN A 69 -11.05 -18.72 -3.30
N PRO A 70 -11.91 -17.67 -3.40
CA PRO A 70 -11.47 -16.36 -3.86
C PRO A 70 -10.62 -15.57 -2.86
N PHE A 71 -10.73 -15.84 -1.56
CA PHE A 71 -9.98 -15.14 -0.51
C PHE A 71 -9.40 -16.15 0.47
N THR A 72 -8.21 -16.61 0.16
CA THR A 72 -7.49 -17.64 0.92
C THR A 72 -6.20 -17.14 1.55
N GLY A 73 -5.94 -15.82 1.45
CA GLY A 73 -4.68 -15.25 1.87
C GLY A 73 -3.53 -15.52 0.91
N SER A 74 -3.79 -15.85 -0.35
CA SER A 74 -2.76 -16.02 -1.38
C SER A 74 -2.08 -14.70 -1.74
N PHE A 75 -0.93 -14.77 -2.42
CA PHE A 75 -0.01 -13.64 -2.63
C PHE A 75 -0.49 -12.57 -3.60
N GLY A 76 -1.47 -12.87 -4.45
CA GLY A 76 -1.85 -12.04 -5.57
C GLY A 76 -2.42 -10.66 -5.19
N LEU A 77 -2.24 -9.71 -6.09
CA LEU A 77 -2.96 -8.43 -6.06
C LEU A 77 -4.43 -8.60 -6.42
N MET A 78 -4.75 -9.60 -7.22
CA MET A 78 -6.11 -10.01 -7.60
C MET A 78 -6.35 -11.46 -7.18
N ASN A 79 -7.58 -11.75 -6.78
CA ASN A 79 -7.98 -13.11 -6.47
C ASN A 79 -8.15 -13.97 -7.75
N ILE A 80 -8.50 -15.25 -7.58
CA ILE A 80 -8.66 -16.21 -8.71
C ILE A 80 -9.77 -15.83 -9.70
N TYR A 81 -10.68 -14.95 -9.33
CA TYR A 81 -11.75 -14.43 -10.21
C TYR A 81 -11.44 -13.05 -10.78
N GLY A 82 -10.21 -12.56 -10.62
CA GLY A 82 -9.80 -11.23 -11.10
C GLY A 82 -10.35 -10.08 -10.26
N ILE A 83 -10.85 -10.34 -9.04
CA ILE A 83 -11.31 -9.29 -8.14
C ILE A 83 -10.09 -8.61 -7.49
N PRO A 84 -9.92 -7.30 -7.64
CA PRO A 84 -8.81 -6.57 -7.03
C PRO A 84 -8.90 -6.60 -5.51
N LYS A 85 -7.81 -7.00 -4.86
CA LYS A 85 -7.64 -6.94 -3.40
C LYS A 85 -7.23 -5.53 -2.95
N PRO A 86 -7.23 -5.22 -1.65
CA PRO A 86 -6.73 -3.94 -1.14
C PRO A 86 -5.30 -3.61 -1.60
N SER A 87 -4.44 -4.61 -1.72
CA SER A 87 -3.07 -4.50 -2.24
C SER A 87 -3.00 -3.96 -3.67
N TYR A 88 -3.93 -4.36 -4.56
CA TYR A 88 -4.03 -3.81 -5.92
C TYR A 88 -4.29 -2.31 -5.90
N TRP A 89 -5.25 -1.89 -5.08
CA TRP A 89 -5.63 -0.47 -4.98
C TRP A 89 -4.51 0.38 -4.39
N ALA A 90 -3.66 -0.17 -3.52
CA ALA A 90 -2.47 0.53 -3.04
C ALA A 90 -1.54 0.91 -4.20
N PHE A 91 -1.19 -0.04 -5.07
CA PHE A 91 -0.37 0.24 -6.26
C PHE A 91 -1.07 1.17 -7.26
N TYR A 92 -2.39 1.01 -7.44
CA TYR A 92 -3.16 1.92 -8.29
C TYR A 92 -3.07 3.37 -7.81
N LEU A 93 -3.22 3.62 -6.50
CA LEU A 93 -3.13 4.95 -5.93
C LEU A 93 -1.71 5.50 -5.95
N LEU A 94 -0.71 4.68 -5.67
CA LEU A 94 0.70 5.06 -5.77
C LEU A 94 1.07 5.53 -7.18
N LYS A 95 0.52 4.88 -8.22
CA LYS A 95 0.74 5.28 -9.63
C LYS A 95 0.17 6.66 -9.96
N LEU A 96 -0.81 7.15 -9.22
CA LEU A 96 -1.43 8.46 -9.46
C LEU A 96 -0.64 9.62 -8.83
N LEU A 97 0.36 9.32 -8.00
CA LEU A 97 1.16 10.35 -7.32
C LEU A 97 2.05 11.09 -8.32
N GLY A 98 2.28 12.36 -8.03
CA GLY A 98 3.17 13.21 -8.83
C GLY A 98 4.64 12.92 -8.60
N ASP A 99 5.47 13.51 -9.42
CA ASP A 99 6.91 13.24 -9.46
C ASP A 99 7.69 13.99 -8.36
N GLU A 100 7.13 15.07 -7.81
CA GLU A 100 7.76 15.84 -6.75
C GLU A 100 7.20 15.41 -5.39
N ARG A 101 8.03 14.77 -4.56
CA ARG A 101 7.66 14.39 -3.18
C ARG A 101 8.20 15.41 -2.19
N TYR A 102 7.33 15.86 -1.28
CA TYR A 102 7.70 16.64 -0.11
C TYR A 102 7.78 15.73 1.11
N ILE A 103 8.93 15.73 1.78
CA ILE A 103 9.13 14.98 3.02
C ILE A 103 8.55 15.82 4.15
N LEU A 104 7.55 15.29 4.82
CA LEU A 104 6.88 15.94 5.94
C LEU A 104 7.29 15.27 7.26
N PRO A 105 7.46 16.04 8.34
CA PRO A 105 7.73 15.45 9.63
C PRO A 105 6.53 14.64 10.11
N THR A 106 6.77 13.40 10.52
CA THR A 106 5.76 12.54 11.13
C THR A 106 5.68 12.85 12.62
N THR A 107 4.46 13.07 13.10
CA THR A 107 4.20 13.38 14.52
C THR A 107 3.45 12.26 15.24
N HIS A 108 3.11 11.19 14.54
CA HIS A 108 2.38 10.04 15.07
C HIS A 108 3.16 8.74 14.78
N GLU A 109 3.09 7.77 15.69
CA GLU A 109 3.84 6.51 15.60
C GLU A 109 3.40 5.67 14.39
N ASP A 110 2.10 5.54 14.18
CA ASP A 110 1.50 4.64 13.18
C ASP A 110 0.87 5.37 11.98
N VAL A 111 0.68 6.70 12.05
CA VAL A 111 0.07 7.50 10.96
C VAL A 111 1.12 8.38 10.32
N GLU A 112 1.28 8.21 9.02
CA GLU A 112 2.23 8.98 8.23
C GLU A 112 1.52 9.76 7.11
N LEU A 113 2.14 10.85 6.72
CA LEU A 113 1.69 11.73 5.65
C LEU A 113 2.84 12.00 4.69
N ALA A 114 2.59 11.82 3.40
CA ALA A 114 3.46 12.30 2.34
C ALA A 114 2.68 13.24 1.42
N ALA A 115 3.31 14.31 0.96
CA ALA A 115 2.73 15.21 -0.01
C ALA A 115 3.48 15.08 -1.34
N PHE A 116 2.72 15.19 -2.43
CA PHE A 116 3.25 15.15 -3.79
C PHE A 116 2.69 16.32 -4.59
N ARG A 117 3.40 16.66 -5.63
CA ARG A 117 2.97 17.68 -6.58
C ARG A 117 3.04 17.13 -8.00
N SER A 118 1.99 17.40 -8.77
CA SER A 118 1.93 17.15 -10.20
C SER A 118 1.23 18.33 -10.86
N ALA A 119 1.90 19.03 -11.76
CA ALA A 119 1.36 20.19 -12.47
C ALA A 119 0.59 21.16 -11.55
N ASP A 120 -0.75 21.13 -11.60
CA ASP A 120 -1.62 22.01 -10.82
C ASP A 120 -2.28 21.29 -9.61
N GLU A 121 -1.89 20.06 -9.32
CA GLU A 121 -2.45 19.28 -8.21
C GLU A 121 -1.46 19.14 -7.05
N ILE A 122 -1.97 19.27 -5.84
CA ILE A 122 -1.30 18.83 -4.61
C ILE A 122 -1.99 17.55 -4.17
N GLN A 123 -1.21 16.52 -3.96
CA GLN A 123 -1.69 15.20 -3.56
C GLN A 123 -1.17 14.88 -2.17
N LEU A 124 -2.07 14.42 -1.31
CA LEU A 124 -1.75 14.04 0.06
C LEU A 124 -2.01 12.54 0.22
N LEU A 125 -0.96 11.81 0.53
CA LEU A 125 -1.01 10.40 0.84
C LEU A 125 -0.96 10.22 2.35
N VAL A 126 -2.08 9.82 2.94
CA VAL A 126 -2.19 9.53 4.38
C VAL A 126 -2.35 8.03 4.54
N TYR A 127 -1.53 7.40 5.36
CA TYR A 127 -1.61 5.98 5.64
C TYR A 127 -1.36 5.69 7.11
N HIS A 128 -2.10 4.70 7.60
CA HIS A 128 -2.00 4.19 8.95
C HIS A 128 -1.47 2.77 8.89
N GLN A 129 -0.25 2.57 9.36
CA GLN A 129 0.40 1.27 9.39
C GLN A 129 0.99 0.99 10.76
N SER A 130 0.37 0.07 11.49
CA SER A 130 0.94 -0.48 12.71
C SER A 130 1.64 -1.82 12.42
N TYR A 131 2.82 -2.02 12.98
CA TYR A 131 3.52 -3.31 12.93
C TYR A 131 2.89 -4.35 13.88
N VAL A 132 2.03 -3.91 14.78
CA VAL A 132 1.26 -4.81 15.63
C VAL A 132 -0.06 -5.11 14.93
N MET A 133 -0.29 -6.40 14.62
CA MET A 133 -1.54 -6.87 14.04
C MET A 133 -2.67 -6.71 15.08
N ARG A 134 -3.31 -5.55 15.07
CA ARG A 134 -4.52 -5.27 15.84
C ARG A 134 -5.51 -4.52 14.96
N GLU A 135 -6.78 -4.73 15.16
CA GLU A 135 -7.78 -3.82 14.62
C GLU A 135 -7.55 -2.45 15.26
N GLY A 136 -6.98 -1.53 14.48
CA GLY A 136 -6.73 -0.18 14.94
C GLY A 136 -8.03 0.60 15.08
N ALA A 137 -8.13 1.43 16.11
CA ALA A 137 -9.13 2.47 16.16
C ALA A 137 -8.91 3.44 14.99
N ALA A 138 -9.98 4.08 14.52
CA ALA A 138 -9.84 5.16 13.53
C ALA A 138 -9.15 6.35 14.20
N GLU A 139 -8.05 6.79 13.59
CA GLU A 139 -7.32 7.98 14.06
C GLU A 139 -7.80 9.22 13.32
N PRO A 140 -8.22 10.28 14.02
CA PRO A 140 -8.60 11.53 13.38
C PRO A 140 -7.35 12.25 12.88
N VAL A 141 -7.31 12.58 11.60
CA VAL A 141 -6.21 13.33 10.98
C VAL A 141 -6.72 14.69 10.53
N GLN A 142 -6.13 15.77 11.07
CA GLN A 142 -6.39 17.13 10.65
C GLN A 142 -5.21 17.64 9.82
N ILE A 143 -5.48 18.07 8.60
CA ILE A 143 -4.48 18.59 7.68
C ILE A 143 -4.83 20.04 7.35
N THR A 144 -3.85 20.93 7.54
CA THR A 144 -3.98 22.35 7.15
C THR A 144 -3.08 22.62 5.96
N LEU A 145 -3.65 23.07 4.85
CA LEU A 145 -2.93 23.44 3.64
C LEU A 145 -2.82 24.97 3.54
N GLN A 146 -1.62 25.47 3.32
CA GLN A 146 -1.35 26.87 3.01
C GLN A 146 -0.86 26.96 1.56
N THR A 147 -1.79 27.08 0.62
CA THR A 147 -1.49 26.99 -0.82
C THR A 147 -1.19 28.34 -1.47
N GLY A 148 -1.55 29.45 -0.85
CA GLY A 148 -1.50 30.79 -1.46
C GLY A 148 -2.44 30.96 -2.65
N ARG A 149 -3.25 29.96 -2.99
CA ARG A 149 -4.24 29.93 -4.08
C ARG A 149 -5.55 29.33 -3.57
N GLU A 150 -6.64 29.68 -4.21
CA GLU A 150 -7.95 29.09 -3.93
C GLU A 150 -7.99 27.63 -4.40
N ILE A 151 -8.52 26.75 -3.55
CA ILE A 151 -8.73 25.35 -3.89
C ILE A 151 -10.02 25.22 -4.67
N GLN A 152 -9.93 24.84 -5.94
CA GLN A 152 -11.06 24.70 -6.85
C GLN A 152 -11.87 23.43 -6.62
N SER A 153 -11.18 22.32 -6.29
CA SER A 153 -11.82 21.04 -6.05
C SER A 153 -10.96 20.15 -5.16
N VAL A 154 -11.61 19.20 -4.49
CA VAL A 154 -10.93 18.16 -3.70
C VAL A 154 -11.49 16.81 -4.13
N ARG A 155 -10.60 15.90 -4.48
CA ARG A 155 -10.91 14.49 -4.75
C ARG A 155 -10.32 13.63 -3.65
N ARG A 156 -11.03 12.61 -3.20
CA ARG A 156 -10.56 11.69 -2.17
C ARG A 156 -10.74 10.25 -2.62
N TRP A 157 -9.68 9.48 -2.52
CA TRP A 157 -9.69 8.02 -2.64
C TRP A 157 -9.43 7.41 -1.27
N ARG A 158 -10.00 6.26 -1.02
CA ARG A 158 -9.82 5.56 0.25
C ARG A 158 -9.67 4.07 0.03
N ILE A 159 -8.80 3.47 0.84
CA ILE A 159 -8.75 2.03 1.08
C ILE A 159 -8.94 1.86 2.58
N ASP A 160 -10.09 1.34 2.97
CA ASP A 160 -10.44 1.11 4.37
C ASP A 160 -11.39 -0.09 4.49
N ARG A 161 -11.96 -0.31 5.67
CA ARG A 161 -12.85 -1.46 5.91
C ARG A 161 -13.98 -1.59 4.88
N THR A 162 -14.45 -0.49 4.33
CA THR A 162 -15.62 -0.42 3.44
C THR A 162 -15.32 0.06 2.03
N HIS A 163 -14.10 0.48 1.75
CA HIS A 163 -13.68 0.99 0.44
C HIS A 163 -12.43 0.25 -0.07
N GLY A 164 -12.47 -0.17 -1.32
CA GLY A 164 -11.38 -0.93 -1.93
C GLY A 164 -11.10 -2.27 -1.26
N ASN A 165 -12.08 -2.80 -0.52
CA ASN A 165 -11.96 -4.03 0.27
C ASN A 165 -13.14 -4.97 0.01
N PRO A 166 -13.03 -5.92 -0.90
CA PRO A 166 -14.12 -6.83 -1.26
C PRO A 166 -14.35 -7.96 -0.23
N LEU A 167 -13.39 -8.26 0.64
CA LEU A 167 -13.46 -9.40 1.56
C LEU A 167 -14.66 -9.37 2.52
N PRO A 168 -15.03 -8.25 3.17
CA PRO A 168 -16.21 -8.21 4.03
C PRO A 168 -17.50 -8.52 3.27
N LEU A 169 -17.69 -7.93 2.10
CA LEU A 169 -18.86 -8.18 1.25
C LEU A 169 -18.91 -9.62 0.79
N TRP A 170 -17.79 -10.21 0.42
CA TRP A 170 -17.71 -11.62 0.07
C TRP A 170 -18.16 -12.53 1.22
N LYS A 171 -17.69 -12.25 2.45
CA LYS A 171 -18.10 -13.03 3.63
C LYS A 171 -19.58 -12.89 3.98
N GLU A 172 -20.18 -11.76 3.64
CA GLU A 172 -21.61 -11.51 3.88
C GLU A 172 -22.49 -12.22 2.85
N LEU A 173 -22.05 -12.32 1.61
CA LEU A 173 -22.79 -12.95 0.51
C LEU A 173 -22.66 -14.47 0.46
N GLY A 174 -21.77 -15.09 1.22
CA GLY A 174 -21.62 -16.52 1.38
C GLY A 174 -20.51 -17.18 0.70
#